data_9a7dd9ef76cf3f2f00ecde092af23aef
#
_entry.id   9a7dd9ef76cf3f2f00ecde092af23aef
#
_cell.length_a   1.000
_cell.length_b   1.000
_cell.length_c   1.000
_cell.angle_alpha   90.00
_cell.angle_beta   90.00
_cell.angle_gamma   90.00
#
_symmetry.space_group_name_H-M   'P 1'
#
loop_
_entity.id
_entity.type
_entity.pdbx_description
1 polymer ?
#
loop_
_entity_poly.entity_id
_entity_poly.type
_entity_poly.pdbx_seq_one_letter_code
_entity_poly.pdbx_strand_id
1 'polypeptide(L)'
;MVGGTGRAPRSKQSRGKPRPVTLSGARRMPWPMIGAGVVVVALIGLIAYNLAPRIAERAETQKYVPNADNPDPSTAIAGVEKADYPAGTHVQAPQRVAYDRTPPMGGPHDQYWATCTGTVYPAPIRTENAVHSLEHGAVWITYDPDRVAGDEVATLTARVDGQPYMLLSPYPGLSSPLSVQSWGHRLALDDVEDDRLGQFVAALRRNPNTHPEAGATCSTVPGGFDPSAPPPFDPSPPGPDAVPMTADPQSAPAAPMPTAPR
;
A
#
# COMPACT_ATOMS: atom_id res chain seq x y z
N MET A 1 -26.99 97.26 -67.36
CA MET A 1 -27.16 96.58 -68.65
C MET A 1 -26.91 95.08 -68.48
N VAL A 2 -27.94 94.37 -68.72
CA VAL A 2 -28.03 93.03 -69.33
C VAL A 2 -26.99 92.01 -68.87
N GLY A 3 -27.26 91.00 -68.08
CA GLY A 3 -28.29 89.98 -68.19
C GLY A 3 -27.70 88.73 -68.80
N GLY A 4 -27.57 87.61 -68.11
CA GLY A 4 -27.13 86.40 -68.76
C GLY A 4 -27.19 85.22 -67.80
N THR A 5 -28.36 84.58 -67.71
CA THR A 5 -28.63 83.39 -66.95
C THR A 5 -28.12 82.16 -67.70
N GLY A 6 -27.11 81.45 -67.15
CA GLY A 6 -26.65 80.14 -67.61
C GLY A 6 -27.18 79.01 -66.73
N ARG A 7 -28.10 78.25 -67.25
CA ARG A 7 -28.74 77.08 -66.60
C ARG A 7 -27.88 75.88 -66.87
N ALA A 8 -27.31 75.30 -65.77
CA ALA A 8 -26.53 74.04 -65.81
C ALA A 8 -27.45 72.81 -66.00
N PRO A 9 -27.04 71.77 -66.73
CA PRO A 9 -27.85 70.56 -66.93
C PRO A 9 -27.81 69.59 -65.71
N ARG A 10 -28.98 69.08 -65.35
CA ARG A 10 -29.16 68.03 -64.31
C ARG A 10 -28.54 66.74 -64.77
N SER A 11 -27.58 66.25 -64.02
CA SER A 11 -27.05 64.88 -64.15
C SER A 11 -28.10 63.84 -63.67
N LYS A 12 -28.37 62.89 -64.56
CA LYS A 12 -29.24 61.75 -64.24
C LYS A 12 -28.48 60.79 -63.25
N GLN A 13 -28.93 60.72 -62.02
CA GLN A 13 -28.51 59.67 -61.09
C GLN A 13 -29.00 58.28 -61.57
N SER A 14 -28.08 57.41 -61.95
CA SER A 14 -28.38 56.05 -62.25
C SER A 14 -28.64 55.28 -60.92
N ARG A 15 -29.86 54.78 -60.75
CA ARG A 15 -30.20 53.88 -59.68
C ARG A 15 -29.43 52.58 -59.86
N GLY A 16 -28.39 52.40 -59.05
CA GLY A 16 -27.68 51.10 -58.91
C GLY A 16 -28.65 49.99 -58.43
N LYS A 17 -28.69 48.89 -59.15
CA LYS A 17 -29.44 47.73 -58.77
C LYS A 17 -28.86 47.16 -57.44
N PRO A 18 -29.68 46.75 -56.49
CA PRO A 18 -29.19 46.10 -55.25
C PRO A 18 -28.46 44.80 -55.63
N ARG A 19 -27.21 44.64 -55.12
CA ARG A 19 -26.45 43.40 -55.23
C ARG A 19 -27.11 42.35 -54.32
N PRO A 20 -27.31 41.09 -54.79
CA PRO A 20 -27.80 40.07 -53.97
C PRO A 20 -26.75 39.76 -52.89
N VAL A 21 -27.14 39.82 -51.60
CA VAL A 21 -26.34 39.37 -50.48
C VAL A 21 -26.36 37.84 -50.51
N THR A 22 -25.33 37.26 -51.04
CA THR A 22 -25.12 35.79 -50.93
C THR A 22 -24.76 35.43 -49.49
N LEU A 23 -25.74 34.98 -48.72
CA LEU A 23 -25.53 34.27 -47.46
C LEU A 23 -25.00 32.85 -47.75
N SER A 24 -23.76 32.73 -48.18
CA SER A 24 -23.10 31.44 -48.33
C SER A 24 -22.03 31.29 -47.27
N GLY A 25 -22.46 30.87 -46.13
CA GLY A 25 -21.64 30.35 -45.04
C GLY A 25 -22.23 29.08 -44.53
N ALA A 26 -22.23 28.00 -45.33
CA ALA A 26 -22.40 26.67 -44.76
C ALA A 26 -21.22 26.46 -43.80
N ARG A 27 -21.48 26.63 -42.48
CA ARG A 27 -20.51 26.31 -41.41
C ARG A 27 -20.16 24.83 -41.60
N ARG A 28 -18.98 24.57 -42.15
CA ARG A 28 -18.42 23.22 -42.19
C ARG A 28 -18.31 22.76 -40.75
N MET A 29 -19.02 21.69 -40.44
CA MET A 29 -18.96 21.04 -39.11
C MET A 29 -17.50 20.69 -38.79
N PRO A 30 -16.95 21.14 -37.66
CA PRO A 30 -15.52 20.95 -37.34
C PRO A 30 -15.28 19.49 -36.85
N TRP A 31 -15.39 18.52 -37.76
CA TRP A 31 -15.18 17.10 -37.48
C TRP A 31 -13.92 16.79 -36.65
N PRO A 32 -12.76 17.48 -36.88
CA PRO A 32 -11.58 17.26 -36.03
C PRO A 32 -11.79 17.67 -34.57
N MET A 33 -12.54 18.75 -34.32
CA MET A 33 -12.85 19.19 -32.95
C MET A 33 -13.84 18.25 -32.26
N ILE A 34 -14.78 17.65 -32.98
CA ILE A 34 -15.71 16.66 -32.46
C ILE A 34 -14.92 15.39 -32.14
N GLY A 35 -14.03 14.92 -33.02
CA GLY A 35 -13.15 13.79 -32.79
C GLY A 35 -12.25 13.97 -31.56
N ALA A 36 -11.63 15.17 -31.44
CA ALA A 36 -10.83 15.49 -30.23
C ALA A 36 -11.67 15.51 -28.96
N GLY A 37 -12.89 16.06 -29.02
CA GLY A 37 -13.82 16.05 -27.88
C GLY A 37 -14.20 14.60 -27.44
N VAL A 38 -14.48 13.72 -28.38
CA VAL A 38 -14.79 12.31 -28.09
C VAL A 38 -13.60 11.60 -27.43
N VAL A 39 -12.37 11.84 -27.93
CA VAL A 39 -11.15 11.26 -27.33
C VAL A 39 -10.95 11.75 -25.90
N VAL A 40 -11.14 13.04 -25.65
CA VAL A 40 -11.01 13.60 -24.29
C VAL A 40 -12.06 13.00 -23.34
N VAL A 41 -13.31 12.91 -23.77
CA VAL A 41 -14.37 12.28 -22.96
C VAL A 41 -14.07 10.81 -22.69
N ALA A 42 -13.59 10.07 -23.68
CA ALA A 42 -13.19 8.68 -23.51
C ALA A 42 -12.03 8.52 -22.52
N LEU A 43 -11.01 9.39 -22.58
CA LEU A 43 -9.90 9.42 -21.64
C LEU A 43 -10.36 9.76 -20.22
N ILE A 44 -11.21 10.74 -20.04
CA ILE A 44 -11.80 11.11 -18.75
C ILE A 44 -12.61 9.92 -18.20
N GLY A 45 -13.42 9.27 -19.03
CA GLY A 45 -14.18 8.07 -18.65
C GLY A 45 -13.29 6.92 -18.22
N LEU A 46 -12.20 6.68 -18.94
CA LEU A 46 -11.21 5.64 -18.58
C LEU A 46 -10.50 5.96 -17.26
N ILE A 47 -10.09 7.22 -17.07
CA ILE A 47 -9.47 7.68 -15.82
C ILE A 47 -10.46 7.54 -14.66
N ALA A 48 -11.69 7.98 -14.82
CA ALA A 48 -12.73 7.85 -13.79
C ALA A 48 -13.02 6.40 -13.46
N TYR A 49 -13.14 5.53 -14.47
CA TYR A 49 -13.36 4.10 -14.29
C TYR A 49 -12.23 3.43 -13.47
N ASN A 50 -10.97 3.79 -13.75
CA ASN A 50 -9.82 3.23 -13.02
C ASN A 50 -9.61 3.87 -11.63
N LEU A 51 -10.01 5.12 -11.45
CA LEU A 51 -9.74 5.87 -10.21
C LEU A 51 -10.87 5.75 -9.17
N ALA A 52 -12.13 5.61 -9.62
CA ALA A 52 -13.29 5.55 -8.72
C ALA A 52 -13.20 4.43 -7.66
N PRO A 53 -12.83 3.16 -7.99
CA PRO A 53 -12.71 2.11 -6.99
C PRO A 53 -11.61 2.42 -5.96
N ARG A 54 -10.48 2.97 -6.39
CA ARG A 54 -9.37 3.35 -5.49
C ARG A 54 -9.75 4.49 -4.53
N ILE A 55 -10.57 5.43 -4.99
CA ILE A 55 -11.07 6.52 -4.14
C ILE A 55 -12.07 5.97 -3.12
N ALA A 56 -12.96 5.06 -3.53
CA ALA A 56 -13.92 4.41 -2.63
C ALA A 56 -13.21 3.59 -1.55
N GLU A 57 -12.23 2.75 -1.92
CA GLU A 57 -11.42 1.98 -0.97
C GLU A 57 -10.69 2.89 0.04
N ARG A 58 -10.10 3.99 -0.44
CA ARG A 58 -9.45 4.97 0.45
C ARG A 58 -10.44 5.64 1.40
N ALA A 59 -11.63 5.95 0.97
CA ALA A 59 -12.65 6.55 1.82
C ALA A 59 -13.13 5.58 2.93
N GLU A 60 -13.25 4.30 2.61
CA GLU A 60 -13.60 3.27 3.59
C GLU A 60 -12.45 3.01 4.57
N THR A 61 -11.21 2.90 4.11
CA THR A 61 -10.04 2.68 4.98
C THR A 61 -9.73 3.89 5.85
N GLN A 62 -10.11 5.10 5.44
CA GLN A 62 -9.90 6.33 6.23
C GLN A 62 -10.57 6.28 7.62
N LYS A 63 -11.65 5.53 7.79
CA LYS A 63 -12.34 5.31 9.08
C LYS A 63 -11.46 4.58 10.10
N TYR A 64 -10.48 3.83 9.61
CA TYR A 64 -9.55 3.02 10.41
C TYR A 64 -8.19 3.70 10.62
N VAL A 65 -8.03 4.96 10.20
CA VAL A 65 -6.79 5.69 10.49
C VAL A 65 -6.77 6.12 11.95
N PRO A 66 -5.69 5.79 12.71
CA PRO A 66 -5.56 6.15 14.11
C PRO A 66 -5.63 7.65 14.34
N ASN A 67 -6.30 8.05 15.43
CA ASN A 67 -6.38 9.44 15.87
C ASN A 67 -6.44 9.51 17.41
N ALA A 68 -6.48 10.72 17.96
CA ALA A 68 -6.45 10.92 19.41
C ALA A 68 -7.68 10.31 20.15
N ASP A 69 -8.84 10.29 19.50
CA ASP A 69 -10.07 9.75 20.08
C ASP A 69 -10.18 8.23 19.89
N ASN A 70 -9.48 7.68 18.89
CA ASN A 70 -9.42 6.26 18.60
C ASN A 70 -7.98 5.85 18.25
N PRO A 71 -7.11 5.57 19.24
CA PRO A 71 -5.71 5.25 19.03
C PRO A 71 -5.50 3.84 18.43
N ASP A 72 -6.45 2.94 18.56
CA ASP A 72 -6.43 1.59 17.97
C ASP A 72 -7.76 1.27 17.26
N PRO A 73 -7.93 1.70 16.01
CA PRO A 73 -9.15 1.43 15.24
C PRO A 73 -9.32 -0.04 14.84
N SER A 74 -8.29 -0.88 14.98
CA SER A 74 -8.35 -2.30 14.63
C SER A 74 -9.41 -3.07 15.42
N THR A 75 -9.81 -2.57 16.58
CA THR A 75 -10.87 -3.13 17.42
C THR A 75 -12.24 -3.17 16.74
N ALA A 76 -12.47 -2.33 15.73
CA ALA A 76 -13.69 -2.30 14.94
C ALA A 76 -13.65 -3.25 13.71
N ILE A 77 -12.51 -3.89 13.43
CA ILE A 77 -12.37 -4.82 12.31
C ILE A 77 -12.75 -6.23 12.76
N ALA A 78 -13.77 -6.78 12.13
CA ALA A 78 -14.27 -8.11 12.48
C ALA A 78 -13.20 -9.20 12.27
N GLY A 79 -12.97 -10.02 13.30
CA GLY A 79 -12.04 -11.14 13.26
C GLY A 79 -10.59 -10.81 13.62
N VAL A 80 -10.28 -9.56 13.96
CA VAL A 80 -8.94 -9.22 14.48
C VAL A 80 -8.74 -9.85 15.85
N GLU A 81 -7.71 -10.67 15.96
CA GLU A 81 -7.20 -11.21 17.22
C GLU A 81 -6.20 -10.23 17.82
N LYS A 82 -6.22 -10.10 19.16
CA LYS A 82 -5.30 -9.26 19.92
C LYS A 82 -4.65 -10.05 21.06
N ALA A 83 -3.37 -9.77 21.29
CA ALA A 83 -2.65 -10.20 22.50
C ALA A 83 -1.53 -9.21 22.83
N ASP A 84 -1.18 -9.14 24.10
CA ASP A 84 -0.07 -8.32 24.57
C ASP A 84 1.20 -9.15 24.66
N TYR A 85 2.31 -8.62 24.18
CA TYR A 85 3.62 -9.25 24.23
C TYR A 85 4.66 -8.30 24.84
N PRO A 86 5.58 -8.81 25.67
CA PRO A 86 6.75 -8.05 26.10
C PRO A 86 7.59 -7.66 24.89
N ALA A 87 8.07 -6.42 24.88
CA ALA A 87 8.96 -5.88 23.87
C ALA A 87 10.42 -6.25 24.12
N GLY A 88 11.27 -6.17 23.08
CA GLY A 88 12.73 -6.17 23.22
C GLY A 88 13.35 -7.49 23.66
N THR A 89 12.65 -8.62 23.59
CA THR A 89 13.22 -9.93 23.91
C THR A 89 13.89 -10.51 22.67
N HIS A 90 15.20 -10.34 22.53
CA HIS A 90 15.96 -10.80 21.39
C HIS A 90 16.49 -12.23 21.56
N VAL A 91 16.39 -13.02 20.50
CA VAL A 91 17.06 -14.31 20.35
C VAL A 91 18.14 -14.21 19.28
N GLN A 92 19.14 -15.08 19.34
CA GLN A 92 20.19 -15.14 18.33
C GLN A 92 19.92 -16.27 17.33
N ALA A 93 20.27 -16.07 16.08
CA ALA A 93 20.26 -17.19 15.13
C ALA A 93 21.28 -18.26 15.56
N PRO A 94 20.94 -19.58 15.51
CA PRO A 94 19.71 -20.15 14.94
C PRO A 94 18.60 -20.45 15.98
N GLN A 95 18.57 -19.79 17.14
CA GLN A 95 17.54 -20.05 18.16
C GLN A 95 16.13 -19.91 17.58
N ARG A 96 15.27 -20.87 17.94
CA ARG A 96 13.85 -20.88 17.60
C ARG A 96 13.03 -20.36 18.77
N VAL A 97 11.87 -19.77 18.46
CA VAL A 97 10.89 -19.36 19.46
C VAL A 97 9.67 -20.30 19.40
N ALA A 98 9.20 -20.74 20.57
CA ALA A 98 7.98 -21.52 20.67
C ALA A 98 6.76 -20.61 20.69
N TYR A 99 6.43 -20.04 19.52
CA TYR A 99 5.31 -19.12 19.37
C TYR A 99 3.97 -19.76 19.72
N ASP A 100 3.10 -18.97 20.32
CA ASP A 100 1.73 -19.37 20.73
C ASP A 100 0.73 -19.32 19.57
N ARG A 101 1.11 -18.72 18.44
CA ARG A 101 0.29 -18.56 17.22
C ARG A 101 1.12 -18.76 15.95
N THR A 102 0.43 -19.17 14.89
CA THR A 102 1.01 -19.37 13.55
C THR A 102 0.17 -18.64 12.49
N PRO A 103 0.70 -17.61 11.81
CA PRO A 103 1.94 -16.88 12.10
C PRO A 103 1.88 -16.13 13.45
N PRO A 104 3.04 -15.89 14.08
CA PRO A 104 3.10 -15.10 15.30
C PRO A 104 2.83 -13.62 15.02
N MET A 105 2.36 -12.93 16.05
CA MET A 105 2.08 -11.50 16.00
C MET A 105 2.84 -10.69 17.06
N GLY A 106 3.92 -11.27 17.64
CA GLY A 106 4.75 -10.64 18.65
C GLY A 106 5.49 -11.69 19.49
N GLY A 107 6.18 -11.24 20.53
CA GLY A 107 6.98 -12.05 21.44
C GLY A 107 8.48 -12.04 21.15
N PRO A 108 9.28 -12.96 21.72
CA PRO A 108 10.72 -13.04 21.47
C PRO A 108 11.02 -13.16 19.98
N HIS A 109 12.06 -12.49 19.50
CA HIS A 109 12.37 -12.42 18.08
C HIS A 109 13.88 -12.25 17.84
N ASP A 110 14.33 -12.39 16.57
CA ASP A 110 15.74 -12.21 16.24
C ASP A 110 16.17 -10.75 16.47
N GLN A 111 17.44 -10.55 16.83
CA GLN A 111 18.03 -9.21 16.96
C GLN A 111 18.03 -8.40 15.65
N TYR A 112 17.87 -9.04 14.50
CA TYR A 112 17.78 -8.40 13.20
C TYR A 112 16.39 -8.59 12.60
N TRP A 113 15.80 -7.50 12.12
CA TRP A 113 14.49 -7.51 11.49
C TRP A 113 14.56 -7.87 10.00
N ALA A 114 13.53 -8.50 9.50
CA ALA A 114 13.34 -8.63 8.07
C ALA A 114 13.08 -7.26 7.45
N THR A 115 13.74 -6.95 6.32
CA THR A 115 13.52 -5.68 5.63
C THR A 115 12.04 -5.47 5.33
N CYS A 116 11.46 -4.36 5.79
CA CYS A 116 10.03 -4.07 5.68
C CYS A 116 9.74 -2.73 4.94
N THR A 117 10.54 -2.43 3.92
CA THR A 117 10.41 -1.23 3.08
C THR A 117 9.47 -1.42 1.89
N GLY A 118 8.46 -2.27 2.01
CA GLY A 118 7.65 -2.75 0.89
C GLY A 118 8.29 -3.95 0.21
N THR A 119 8.88 -4.84 0.99
CA THR A 119 9.65 -5.97 0.48
C THR A 119 8.75 -7.17 0.22
N VAL A 120 8.79 -7.68 -1.01
CA VAL A 120 8.13 -8.91 -1.42
C VAL A 120 9.15 -10.02 -1.47
N TYR A 121 9.05 -10.98 -0.54
CA TYR A 121 9.93 -12.13 -0.48
C TYR A 121 9.37 -13.26 -1.36
N PRO A 122 10.17 -13.80 -2.31
CA PRO A 122 9.70 -14.86 -3.19
C PRO A 122 9.64 -16.24 -2.52
N ALA A 123 10.26 -16.38 -1.35
CA ALA A 123 10.30 -17.60 -0.55
C ALA A 123 9.95 -17.31 0.93
N PRO A 124 9.52 -18.33 1.69
CA PRO A 124 9.32 -18.18 3.12
C PRO A 124 10.61 -17.73 3.83
N ILE A 125 10.46 -16.81 4.77
CA ILE A 125 11.59 -16.25 5.54
C ILE A 125 11.53 -16.72 6.99
N ARG A 126 12.68 -16.66 7.68
CA ARG A 126 12.75 -16.99 9.09
C ARG A 126 11.80 -16.12 9.90
N THR A 127 10.91 -16.77 10.63
CA THR A 127 9.78 -16.16 11.35
C THR A 127 10.25 -15.12 12.38
N GLU A 128 11.32 -15.44 13.13
CA GLU A 128 11.84 -14.57 14.18
C GLU A 128 12.33 -13.20 13.63
N ASN A 129 12.85 -13.18 12.41
CA ASN A 129 13.22 -11.91 11.76
C ASN A 129 11.98 -11.08 11.34
N ALA A 130 10.93 -11.75 10.87
CA ALA A 130 9.67 -11.07 10.50
C ALA A 130 8.95 -10.50 11.73
N VAL A 131 8.96 -11.22 12.86
CA VAL A 131 8.38 -10.72 14.13
C VAL A 131 9.05 -9.43 14.60
N HIS A 132 10.38 -9.31 14.48
CA HIS A 132 11.06 -8.05 14.80
C HIS A 132 10.56 -6.87 13.94
N SER A 133 10.27 -7.13 12.66
CA SER A 133 9.69 -6.08 11.80
C SER A 133 8.33 -5.58 12.33
N LEU A 134 7.54 -6.44 12.99
CA LEU A 134 6.28 -6.04 13.62
C LEU A 134 6.53 -5.10 14.81
N GLU A 135 7.60 -5.32 15.59
CA GLU A 135 7.99 -4.44 16.69
C GLU A 135 8.30 -3.02 16.22
N HIS A 136 8.84 -2.87 14.99
CA HIS A 136 9.07 -1.57 14.33
C HIS A 136 7.78 -0.93 13.76
N GLY A 137 6.63 -1.61 13.88
CA GLY A 137 5.35 -1.12 13.36
C GLY A 137 5.05 -1.53 11.92
N ALA A 138 5.70 -2.56 11.41
CA ALA A 138 5.37 -3.10 10.11
C ALA A 138 4.08 -3.94 10.14
N VAL A 139 3.47 -4.07 8.96
CA VAL A 139 2.44 -5.06 8.67
C VAL A 139 3.05 -6.15 7.80
N TRP A 140 2.98 -7.38 8.28
CA TRP A 140 3.44 -8.57 7.56
C TRP A 140 2.24 -9.31 6.98
N ILE A 141 2.15 -9.38 5.66
CA ILE A 141 1.17 -10.19 4.95
C ILE A 141 1.79 -11.55 4.65
N THR A 142 1.11 -12.62 5.04
CA THR A 142 1.52 -13.99 4.76
C THR A 142 0.43 -14.72 3.97
N TYR A 143 0.84 -15.57 3.05
CA TYR A 143 -0.08 -16.38 2.26
C TYR A 143 0.39 -17.85 2.19
N ASP A 144 -0.56 -18.77 2.12
CA ASP A 144 -0.29 -20.17 1.88
C ASP A 144 -0.03 -20.41 0.39
N PRO A 145 1.19 -20.79 -0.01
CA PRO A 145 1.54 -20.97 -1.42
C PRO A 145 0.82 -22.15 -2.10
N ASP A 146 0.22 -23.06 -1.32
CA ASP A 146 -0.58 -24.15 -1.86
C ASP A 146 -2.02 -23.73 -2.19
N ARG A 147 -2.45 -22.54 -1.70
CA ARG A 147 -3.82 -22.02 -1.86
C ARG A 147 -3.91 -20.69 -2.58
N VAL A 148 -2.86 -19.86 -2.53
CA VAL A 148 -2.81 -18.53 -3.14
C VAL A 148 -1.68 -18.51 -4.17
N ALA A 149 -2.01 -18.27 -5.44
CA ALA A 149 -1.06 -18.33 -6.55
C ALA A 149 -1.44 -17.37 -7.70
N GLY A 150 -0.57 -17.19 -8.66
CA GLY A 150 -0.85 -16.43 -9.89
C GLY A 150 -1.29 -14.99 -9.64
N ASP A 151 -2.46 -14.63 -10.14
CA ASP A 151 -3.00 -13.28 -10.07
C ASP A 151 -3.29 -12.81 -8.63
N GLU A 152 -3.60 -13.72 -7.71
CA GLU A 152 -3.81 -13.41 -6.30
C GLU A 152 -2.51 -12.96 -5.64
N VAL A 153 -1.39 -13.64 -5.90
CA VAL A 153 -0.06 -13.21 -5.44
C VAL A 153 0.33 -11.88 -6.08
N ALA A 154 -0.01 -11.66 -7.35
CA ALA A 154 0.22 -10.37 -8.01
C ALA A 154 -0.57 -9.23 -7.35
N THR A 155 -1.82 -9.49 -6.96
CA THR A 155 -2.65 -8.55 -6.20
C THR A 155 -2.00 -8.18 -4.86
N LEU A 156 -1.56 -9.17 -4.07
CA LEU A 156 -0.87 -8.94 -2.81
C LEU A 156 0.46 -8.18 -3.01
N THR A 157 1.21 -8.56 -4.03
CA THR A 157 2.45 -7.87 -4.42
C THR A 157 2.20 -6.39 -4.68
N ALA A 158 1.19 -6.06 -5.49
CA ALA A 158 0.85 -4.68 -5.80
C ALA A 158 0.43 -3.85 -4.57
N ARG A 159 -0.10 -4.50 -3.52
CA ARG A 159 -0.43 -3.85 -2.24
C ARG A 159 0.79 -3.57 -1.37
N VAL A 160 1.87 -4.34 -1.52
CA VAL A 160 3.06 -4.30 -0.65
C VAL A 160 4.24 -3.61 -1.31
N ASP A 161 4.50 -3.87 -2.58
CA ASP A 161 5.71 -3.43 -3.27
C ASP A 161 5.95 -1.92 -3.11
N GLY A 162 7.12 -1.57 -2.59
CA GLY A 162 7.53 -0.19 -2.32
C GLY A 162 6.73 0.53 -1.22
N GLN A 163 5.82 -0.13 -0.49
CA GLN A 163 5.07 0.47 0.60
C GLN A 163 5.86 0.41 1.92
N PRO A 164 6.31 1.54 2.49
CA PRO A 164 7.08 1.53 3.73
C PRO A 164 6.33 0.81 4.87
N TYR A 165 7.08 0.08 5.69
CA TYR A 165 6.55 -0.70 6.82
C TYR A 165 5.53 -1.75 6.39
N MET A 166 5.79 -2.38 5.24
CA MET A 166 5.09 -3.57 4.77
C MET A 166 6.06 -4.62 4.28
N LEU A 167 5.70 -5.88 4.47
CA LEU A 167 6.40 -7.02 3.88
C LEU A 167 5.40 -8.12 3.54
N LEU A 168 5.71 -8.88 2.48
CA LEU A 168 4.93 -10.01 2.00
C LEU A 168 5.84 -11.23 1.90
N SER A 169 5.41 -12.37 2.41
CA SER A 169 6.08 -13.65 2.18
C SER A 169 5.10 -14.82 2.09
N PRO A 170 5.46 -15.88 1.37
CA PRO A 170 4.82 -17.16 1.57
C PRO A 170 4.97 -17.63 3.02
N TYR A 171 3.98 -18.38 3.51
CA TYR A 171 4.02 -19.05 4.82
C TYR A 171 3.28 -20.39 4.69
N PRO A 172 3.99 -21.49 4.39
CA PRO A 172 3.37 -22.80 4.21
C PRO A 172 2.64 -23.28 5.46
N GLY A 173 1.49 -23.92 5.27
CA GLY A 173 0.72 -24.54 6.33
C GLY A 173 -0.15 -23.59 7.16
N LEU A 174 -0.50 -22.43 6.61
CA LEU A 174 -1.50 -21.55 7.23
C LEU A 174 -2.85 -22.25 7.38
N SER A 175 -3.58 -21.93 8.43
CA SER A 175 -4.98 -22.39 8.63
C SER A 175 -5.96 -21.71 7.66
N SER A 176 -5.65 -20.50 7.19
CA SER A 176 -6.39 -19.70 6.19
C SER A 176 -5.55 -19.47 4.96
N PRO A 177 -6.11 -19.15 3.78
CA PRO A 177 -5.34 -18.79 2.59
C PRO A 177 -4.38 -17.62 2.84
N LEU A 178 -4.81 -16.67 3.66
CA LEU A 178 -4.11 -15.43 3.95
C LEU A 178 -4.14 -15.15 5.45
N SER A 179 -3.05 -14.57 5.97
CA SER A 179 -3.02 -14.00 7.32
C SER A 179 -2.22 -12.70 7.31
N VAL A 180 -2.67 -11.71 8.06
CA VAL A 180 -2.00 -10.43 8.19
C VAL A 180 -1.69 -10.14 9.66
N GLN A 181 -0.45 -9.73 9.94
CA GLN A 181 0.07 -9.51 11.29
C GLN A 181 0.62 -8.09 11.44
N SER A 182 0.43 -7.52 12.63
CA SER A 182 1.18 -6.41 13.19
C SER A 182 1.44 -6.73 14.66
N TRP A 183 2.26 -5.96 15.36
CA TRP A 183 2.55 -6.27 16.77
C TRP A 183 1.28 -6.38 17.61
N GLY A 184 1.10 -7.50 18.26
CA GLY A 184 -0.08 -7.80 19.08
C GLY A 184 -1.40 -7.99 18.33
N HIS A 185 -1.39 -8.01 16.99
CA HIS A 185 -2.60 -8.08 16.16
C HIS A 185 -2.45 -9.07 15.01
N ARG A 186 -3.50 -9.87 14.77
CA ARG A 186 -3.58 -10.81 13.64
C ARG A 186 -4.99 -10.84 13.06
N LEU A 187 -5.09 -11.04 11.76
CA LEU A 187 -6.34 -11.28 11.07
C LEU A 187 -6.15 -12.37 10.01
N ALA A 188 -6.95 -13.43 10.10
CA ALA A 188 -7.02 -14.48 9.08
C ALA A 188 -8.08 -14.10 8.03
N LEU A 189 -7.77 -14.32 6.75
CA LEU A 189 -8.62 -13.97 5.62
C LEU A 189 -8.68 -15.13 4.63
N ASP A 190 -9.83 -15.25 3.96
CA ASP A 190 -10.07 -16.28 2.95
C ASP A 190 -9.93 -15.76 1.51
N ASP A 191 -9.86 -14.44 1.33
CA ASP A 191 -9.81 -13.77 0.04
C ASP A 191 -8.79 -12.63 0.05
N VAL A 192 -7.99 -12.50 -1.01
CA VAL A 192 -6.99 -11.43 -1.18
C VAL A 192 -7.62 -10.06 -1.45
N GLU A 193 -8.88 -10.05 -1.88
CA GLU A 193 -9.67 -8.83 -2.12
C GLU A 193 -10.55 -8.44 -0.93
N ASP A 194 -10.46 -9.13 0.22
CA ASP A 194 -11.21 -8.78 1.43
C ASP A 194 -10.84 -7.37 1.91
N ASP A 195 -11.84 -6.50 2.02
CA ASP A 195 -11.69 -5.09 2.43
C ASP A 195 -11.00 -4.94 3.79
N ARG A 196 -11.15 -5.94 4.68
CA ARG A 196 -10.52 -5.95 6.01
C ARG A 196 -9.00 -5.94 5.95
N LEU A 197 -8.39 -6.43 4.86
CA LEU A 197 -6.93 -6.31 4.64
C LEU A 197 -6.51 -4.84 4.57
N GLY A 198 -7.21 -4.05 3.78
CA GLY A 198 -6.97 -2.60 3.67
C GLY A 198 -7.22 -1.86 4.98
N GLN A 199 -8.30 -2.22 5.70
CA GLN A 199 -8.64 -1.67 7.01
C GLN A 199 -7.57 -1.98 8.06
N PHE A 200 -7.07 -3.22 8.12
CA PHE A 200 -5.99 -3.65 9.01
C PHE A 200 -4.71 -2.86 8.78
N VAL A 201 -4.31 -2.71 7.51
CA VAL A 201 -3.14 -1.90 7.13
C VAL A 201 -3.32 -0.44 7.55
N ALA A 202 -4.49 0.15 7.33
CA ALA A 202 -4.77 1.54 7.71
C ALA A 202 -4.73 1.75 9.23
N ALA A 203 -5.21 0.77 10.00
CA ALA A 203 -5.27 0.85 11.46
C ALA A 203 -3.92 0.68 12.15
N LEU A 204 -3.05 -0.19 11.61
CA LEU A 204 -1.93 -0.72 12.39
C LEU A 204 -0.54 -0.38 11.81
N ARG A 205 -0.43 -0.14 10.48
CA ARG A 205 0.85 0.22 9.90
C ARG A 205 1.39 1.52 10.48
N ARG A 206 2.54 1.44 11.17
CA ARG A 206 3.17 2.58 11.86
C ARG A 206 2.27 3.27 12.88
N ASN A 207 1.28 2.59 13.43
CA ASN A 207 0.47 3.15 14.49
C ASN A 207 1.28 3.18 15.81
N PRO A 208 1.72 4.34 16.30
CA PRO A 208 2.62 4.44 17.45
C PRO A 208 1.96 3.99 18.76
N ASN A 209 0.65 3.73 18.75
CA ASN A 209 -0.08 3.27 19.92
C ASN A 209 -0.16 1.74 19.99
N THR A 210 0.28 1.01 18.96
CA THR A 210 0.07 -0.45 18.86
C THR A 210 1.36 -1.23 18.63
N HIS A 211 2.52 -0.58 18.62
CA HIS A 211 3.82 -1.26 18.53
C HIS A 211 4.85 -0.56 19.43
N PRO A 212 5.85 -1.30 19.98
CA PRO A 212 6.74 -0.75 21.01
C PRO A 212 7.79 0.22 20.47
N GLU A 213 8.39 -0.04 19.31
CA GLU A 213 9.51 0.75 18.79
C GLU A 213 9.09 1.82 17.79
N ALA A 214 8.35 2.81 18.26
CA ALA A 214 7.89 3.91 17.41
C ALA A 214 9.07 4.70 16.81
N GLY A 215 9.13 4.72 15.47
CA GLY A 215 10.18 5.42 14.72
C GLY A 215 11.39 4.56 14.36
N ALA A 216 11.43 3.29 14.76
CA ALA A 216 12.46 2.34 14.31
C ALA A 216 12.44 2.17 12.78
N THR A 217 13.61 1.88 12.19
CA THR A 217 13.76 1.75 10.73
C THR A 217 13.32 0.39 10.20
N CYS A 218 12.76 0.37 9.01
CA CYS A 218 12.50 -0.85 8.23
C CYS A 218 13.63 -1.22 7.25
N SER A 219 14.63 -0.34 7.10
CA SER A 219 15.74 -0.56 6.18
C SER A 219 16.78 -1.50 6.80
N THR A 220 17.44 -2.28 5.97
CA THR A 220 18.56 -3.15 6.37
C THR A 220 19.70 -2.33 6.99
N VAL A 221 20.35 -2.91 7.99
CA VAL A 221 21.59 -2.37 8.55
C VAL A 221 22.78 -3.21 8.12
N PRO A 222 23.98 -2.63 7.95
CA PRO A 222 25.18 -3.39 7.58
C PRO A 222 25.45 -4.54 8.55
N GLY A 223 25.64 -5.74 8.03
CA GLY A 223 25.85 -6.96 8.82
C GLY A 223 24.61 -7.55 9.47
N GLY A 224 23.44 -6.97 9.19
CA GLY A 224 22.14 -7.47 9.63
C GLY A 224 21.49 -8.43 8.65
N PHE A 225 20.17 -8.34 8.53
CA PHE A 225 19.37 -9.18 7.63
C PHE A 225 19.62 -8.81 6.15
N ASP A 226 19.92 -9.82 5.31
CA ASP A 226 20.05 -9.65 3.86
C ASP A 226 18.75 -10.05 3.16
N PRO A 227 17.97 -9.10 2.58
CA PRO A 227 16.72 -9.42 1.90
C PRO A 227 16.92 -10.19 0.58
N SER A 228 18.12 -10.20 0.00
CA SER A 228 18.44 -10.98 -1.21
C SER A 228 18.79 -12.45 -0.91
N ALA A 229 19.18 -12.74 0.32
CA ALA A 229 19.51 -14.06 0.81
C ALA A 229 18.99 -14.24 2.25
N PRO A 230 17.66 -14.15 2.47
CA PRO A 230 17.09 -14.19 3.80
C PRO A 230 17.34 -15.54 4.49
N PRO A 231 17.52 -15.56 5.81
CA PRO A 231 17.54 -16.80 6.56
C PRO A 231 16.27 -17.61 6.29
N PRO A 232 16.40 -18.94 6.07
CA PRO A 232 15.29 -19.77 5.64
C PRO A 232 14.24 -19.94 6.75
N PHE A 233 12.99 -20.09 6.31
CA PHE A 233 11.90 -20.57 7.16
C PHE A 233 12.12 -22.04 7.55
N ASP A 234 11.84 -22.38 8.80
CA ASP A 234 11.83 -23.74 9.28
C ASP A 234 10.39 -24.16 9.63
N PRO A 235 9.75 -25.03 8.83
CA PRO A 235 8.38 -25.46 9.07
C PRO A 235 8.23 -26.48 10.19
N SER A 236 9.35 -27.04 10.72
CA SER A 236 9.28 -28.03 11.79
C SER A 236 8.78 -27.40 13.09
N PRO A 237 8.08 -28.15 13.95
CA PRO A 237 7.77 -27.70 15.30
C PRO A 237 9.05 -27.30 16.04
N PRO A 238 9.03 -26.22 16.84
CA PRO A 238 10.18 -25.82 17.63
C PRO A 238 10.56 -26.95 18.62
N GLY A 239 11.86 -27.20 18.74
CA GLY A 239 12.41 -28.22 19.63
C GLY A 239 12.29 -27.83 21.12
N PRO A 240 12.73 -28.73 22.03
CA PRO A 240 12.65 -28.47 23.47
C PRO A 240 13.59 -27.35 23.94
N ASP A 241 14.53 -26.95 23.13
CA ASP A 241 15.48 -25.84 23.32
C ASP A 241 14.96 -24.49 22.80
N ALA A 242 13.75 -24.48 22.25
CA ALA A 242 13.14 -23.25 21.78
C ALA A 242 12.83 -22.28 22.94
N VAL A 243 13.06 -21.00 22.67
CA VAL A 243 12.80 -19.93 23.64
C VAL A 243 11.27 -19.81 23.86
N PRO A 244 10.79 -19.89 25.10
CA PRO A 244 9.36 -19.76 25.38
C PRO A 244 8.89 -18.31 25.21
N MET A 245 7.59 -18.12 24.92
CA MET A 245 6.95 -16.79 24.82
C MET A 245 7.04 -15.95 26.12
N THR A 246 7.26 -16.61 27.25
CA THR A 246 7.39 -15.97 28.58
C THR A 246 8.84 -15.63 28.93
N ALA A 247 9.79 -15.74 28.00
CA ALA A 247 11.17 -15.37 28.26
C ALA A 247 11.29 -13.90 28.64
N ASP A 248 12.04 -13.67 29.73
CA ASP A 248 12.32 -12.30 30.21
C ASP A 248 13.36 -11.64 29.29
N PRO A 249 13.16 -10.40 28.85
CA PRO A 249 14.15 -9.61 28.10
C PRO A 249 15.54 -9.59 28.76
N GLN A 250 15.61 -9.64 30.10
CA GLN A 250 16.86 -9.62 30.86
C GLN A 250 17.57 -10.99 30.89
N SER A 251 16.91 -12.06 30.49
CA SER A 251 17.49 -13.41 30.46
C SER A 251 18.12 -13.80 29.12
N ALA A 252 17.93 -12.99 28.09
CA ALA A 252 18.56 -13.20 26.80
C ALA A 252 20.07 -12.92 26.90
N PRO A 253 20.95 -13.83 26.39
CA PRO A 253 22.39 -13.56 26.37
C PRO A 253 22.67 -12.31 25.56
N ALA A 254 23.40 -11.36 26.17
CA ALA A 254 23.77 -10.10 25.52
C ALA A 254 24.46 -10.39 24.18
N ALA A 255 23.97 -9.78 23.11
CA ALA A 255 24.59 -9.86 21.80
C ALA A 255 26.05 -9.39 21.88
N PRO A 256 27.02 -10.11 21.27
CA PRO A 256 28.38 -9.59 21.17
C PRO A 256 28.36 -8.28 20.39
N MET A 257 28.79 -7.20 21.04
CA MET A 257 28.93 -5.90 20.36
C MET A 257 29.86 -6.06 19.15
N PRO A 258 29.49 -5.55 17.98
CA PRO A 258 30.38 -5.57 16.83
C PRO A 258 31.68 -4.85 17.22
N THR A 259 32.81 -5.58 17.18
CA THR A 259 34.13 -4.98 17.37
C THR A 259 34.37 -4.01 16.22
N ALA A 260 34.58 -2.73 16.54
CA ALA A 260 34.97 -1.74 15.56
C ALA A 260 36.22 -2.18 14.80
N PRO A 261 36.25 -2.04 13.47
CA PRO A 261 37.46 -2.33 12.72
C PRO A 261 38.59 -1.41 13.18
N ARG A 262 39.77 -2.01 13.45
CA ARG A 262 41.01 -1.29 13.74
C ARG A 262 41.58 -0.65 12.49
#